data_f77a1634292b65687421174e767d700f
#
_entry.id   f77a1634292b65687421174e767d700f
#
_cell.length_a   1.000
_cell.length_b   1.000
_cell.length_c   1.000
_cell.angle_alpha   90.00
_cell.angle_beta   90.00
_cell.angle_gamma   90.00
#
_symmetry.space_group_name_H-M   'P 1'
#
loop_
_entity.id
_entity.type
_entity.pdbx_description
1 polymer ?
#
loop_
_entity_poly.entity_id
_entity_poly.type
_entity_poly.pdbx_seq_one_letter_code
_entity_poly.pdbx_strand_id
1 'polypeptide(L)'
;MRKGFTLLELLTVVMIISILAIIAIPQFFRVAERARASEAVNVLGIIRSAQLRYYAEHSATYATSLADLDVDVPPNNDDYKYFNAPNVGIAGQASMTRKNAGASIGNYTLTINYDTGDINCTGGAAGTCRRLGF
;
A
#
# COMPACT_ATOMS: atom_id res chain seq x y z
N MET A 1 -10.31 15.63 -51.23
CA MET A 1 -11.63 15.41 -50.61
C MET A 1 -11.47 15.00 -49.18
N ARG A 2 -11.96 15.74 -48.21
CA ARG A 2 -11.96 15.34 -46.80
C ARG A 2 -13.08 14.33 -46.59
N LYS A 3 -12.74 13.09 -46.27
CA LYS A 3 -13.73 12.09 -45.88
C LYS A 3 -14.24 12.45 -44.49
N GLY A 4 -15.52 12.72 -44.34
CA GLY A 4 -16.17 12.94 -43.06
C GLY A 4 -16.45 11.60 -42.38
N PHE A 5 -16.34 11.55 -41.04
CA PHE A 5 -16.74 10.39 -40.20
C PHE A 5 -18.26 10.23 -40.28
N THR A 6 -18.72 9.00 -40.43
CA THR A 6 -20.15 8.69 -40.37
C THR A 6 -20.60 8.59 -38.90
N LEU A 7 -21.85 8.94 -38.64
CA LEU A 7 -22.45 8.85 -37.29
C LEU A 7 -22.44 7.41 -36.76
N LEU A 8 -22.59 6.44 -37.67
CA LEU A 8 -22.57 5.02 -37.34
C LEU A 8 -21.19 4.51 -36.94
N GLU A 9 -20.09 5.00 -37.57
CA GLU A 9 -18.73 4.67 -37.17
C GLU A 9 -18.41 5.18 -35.76
N LEU A 10 -18.86 6.40 -35.43
CA LEU A 10 -18.67 6.95 -34.10
C LEU A 10 -19.48 6.15 -33.07
N LEU A 11 -20.73 5.76 -33.38
CA LEU A 11 -21.59 4.97 -32.48
C LEU A 11 -20.99 3.60 -32.18
N THR A 12 -20.47 2.89 -33.18
CA THR A 12 -19.87 1.57 -33.00
C THR A 12 -18.62 1.63 -32.15
N VAL A 13 -17.76 2.63 -32.31
CA VAL A 13 -16.57 2.84 -31.52
C VAL A 13 -16.93 3.10 -30.04
N VAL A 14 -17.88 3.99 -29.76
CA VAL A 14 -18.33 4.29 -28.40
C VAL A 14 -18.92 3.05 -27.73
N MET A 15 -19.65 2.22 -28.47
CA MET A 15 -20.21 0.96 -27.96
C MET A 15 -19.10 -0.02 -27.55
N ILE A 16 -18.07 -0.20 -28.37
CA ILE A 16 -16.94 -1.08 -28.08
C ILE A 16 -16.16 -0.60 -26.86
N ILE A 17 -15.78 0.69 -26.79
CA ILE A 17 -15.03 1.22 -25.65
C ILE A 17 -15.84 1.17 -24.36
N SER A 18 -17.16 1.29 -24.41
CA SER A 18 -18.03 1.17 -23.22
C SER A 18 -17.97 -0.23 -22.64
N ILE A 19 -18.01 -1.28 -23.47
CA ILE A 19 -17.91 -2.67 -23.02
C ILE A 19 -16.54 -2.94 -22.39
N LEU A 20 -15.47 -2.45 -23.03
CA LEU A 20 -14.11 -2.62 -22.50
C LEU A 20 -13.90 -1.87 -21.18
N ALA A 21 -14.48 -0.68 -21.03
CA ALA A 21 -14.38 0.13 -19.83
C ALA A 21 -15.01 -0.55 -18.60
N ILE A 22 -16.12 -1.28 -18.76
CA ILE A 22 -16.78 -2.00 -17.66
C ILE A 22 -15.85 -3.03 -17.01
N ILE A 23 -14.98 -3.67 -17.79
CA ILE A 23 -14.02 -4.67 -17.28
C ILE A 23 -12.72 -3.99 -16.78
N ALA A 24 -12.26 -2.95 -17.49
CA ALA A 24 -10.97 -2.32 -17.20
C ALA A 24 -10.99 -1.47 -15.93
N ILE A 25 -12.06 -0.71 -15.66
CA ILE A 25 -12.14 0.21 -14.53
C ILE A 25 -11.95 -0.49 -13.18
N PRO A 26 -12.66 -1.58 -12.82
CA PRO A 26 -12.46 -2.24 -11.53
C PRO A 26 -11.07 -2.86 -11.36
N GLN A 27 -10.43 -3.31 -12.44
CA GLN A 27 -9.06 -3.81 -12.39
C GLN A 27 -8.05 -2.68 -12.15
N PHE A 28 -8.24 -1.52 -12.79
CA PHE A 28 -7.39 -0.35 -12.60
C PHE A 28 -7.34 0.09 -11.13
N PHE A 29 -8.47 0.14 -10.44
CA PHE A 29 -8.50 0.51 -9.02
C PHE A 29 -7.72 -0.46 -8.13
N ARG A 30 -7.73 -1.76 -8.43
CA ARG A 30 -6.94 -2.77 -7.69
C ARG A 30 -5.44 -2.57 -7.89
N VAL A 31 -5.01 -2.34 -9.11
CA VAL A 31 -3.60 -2.11 -9.45
C VAL A 31 -3.11 -0.81 -8.82
N ALA A 32 -3.91 0.25 -8.91
CA ALA A 32 -3.59 1.53 -8.29
C ALA A 32 -3.44 1.43 -6.76
N GLU A 33 -4.29 0.65 -6.09
CA GLU A 33 -4.18 0.49 -4.64
C GLU A 33 -2.98 -0.39 -4.25
N ARG A 34 -2.63 -1.41 -5.04
CA ARG A 34 -1.38 -2.17 -4.84
C ARG A 34 -0.16 -1.26 -4.98
N ALA A 35 -0.15 -0.37 -5.97
CA ALA A 35 0.92 0.60 -6.13
C ALA A 35 1.02 1.57 -4.95
N ARG A 36 -0.09 1.94 -4.30
CA ARG A 36 -0.07 2.72 -3.06
C ARG A 36 0.43 1.90 -1.88
N ALA A 37 0.02 0.64 -1.76
CA ALA A 37 0.49 -0.25 -0.69
C ALA A 37 2.01 -0.47 -0.73
N SER A 38 2.65 -0.37 -1.90
CA SER A 38 4.11 -0.49 -2.02
C SER A 38 4.88 0.61 -1.26
N GLU A 39 4.27 1.79 -1.03
CA GLU A 39 4.85 2.83 -0.16
C GLU A 39 5.11 2.26 1.25
N ALA A 40 4.09 1.66 1.85
CA ALA A 40 4.21 1.08 3.19
C ALA A 40 5.11 -0.16 3.22
N VAL A 41 5.04 -1.02 2.21
CA VAL A 41 5.89 -2.22 2.11
C VAL A 41 7.37 -1.84 2.09
N ASN A 42 7.73 -0.82 1.30
CA ASN A 42 9.11 -0.34 1.21
C ASN A 42 9.60 0.23 2.55
N VAL A 43 8.80 1.09 3.19
CA VAL A 43 9.13 1.68 4.49
C VAL A 43 9.27 0.61 5.57
N LEU A 44 8.33 -0.32 5.64
CA LEU A 44 8.37 -1.43 6.59
C LEU A 44 9.60 -2.33 6.36
N GLY A 45 10.00 -2.55 5.11
CA GLY A 45 11.23 -3.29 4.78
C GLY A 45 12.50 -2.60 5.26
N ILE A 46 12.58 -1.27 5.12
CA ILE A 46 13.69 -0.46 5.63
C ILE A 46 13.76 -0.55 7.16
N ILE A 47 12.62 -0.37 7.83
CA ILE A 47 12.50 -0.47 9.30
C ILE A 47 12.92 -1.86 9.78
N ARG A 48 12.47 -2.93 9.13
CA ARG A 48 12.88 -4.30 9.48
C ARG A 48 14.40 -4.47 9.43
N SER A 49 15.01 -3.99 8.37
CA SER A 49 16.49 -4.08 8.21
C SER A 49 17.23 -3.35 9.32
N ALA A 50 16.75 -2.18 9.73
CA ALA A 50 17.31 -1.43 10.83
C ALA A 50 17.07 -2.09 12.19
N GLN A 51 15.88 -2.64 12.40
CA GLN A 51 15.54 -3.38 13.62
C GLN A 51 16.41 -4.62 13.82
N LEU A 52 16.74 -5.34 12.75
CA LEU A 52 17.63 -6.48 12.83
C LEU A 52 19.07 -6.08 13.20
N ARG A 53 19.56 -4.92 12.71
CA ARG A 53 20.86 -4.37 13.11
C ARG A 53 20.83 -3.96 14.59
N TYR A 54 19.82 -3.21 15.00
CA TYR A 54 19.63 -2.78 16.37
C TYR A 54 19.57 -3.99 17.33
N TYR A 55 18.82 -5.02 16.97
CA TYR A 55 18.69 -6.26 17.74
C TYR A 55 20.04 -6.98 17.94
N ALA A 56 20.88 -7.01 16.91
CA ALA A 56 22.21 -7.62 16.99
C ALA A 56 23.16 -6.84 17.91
N GLU A 57 22.99 -5.53 18.02
CA GLU A 57 23.85 -4.63 18.81
C GLU A 57 23.35 -4.45 20.25
N HIS A 58 22.07 -4.67 20.52
CA HIS A 58 21.41 -4.35 21.80
C HIS A 58 20.85 -5.57 22.54
N SER A 59 21.67 -6.60 22.69
CA SER A 59 21.35 -7.78 23.51
C SER A 59 20.01 -8.45 23.16
N ALA A 60 19.75 -8.63 21.87
CA ALA A 60 18.55 -9.26 21.35
C ALA A 60 17.23 -8.52 21.72
N THR A 61 17.29 -7.18 21.74
CA THR A 61 16.14 -6.32 22.02
C THR A 61 15.82 -5.45 20.81
N TYR A 62 14.57 -5.35 20.43
CA TYR A 62 14.11 -4.46 19.36
C TYR A 62 13.92 -3.03 19.87
N ALA A 63 14.22 -2.03 19.02
CA ALA A 63 13.94 -0.63 19.31
C ALA A 63 12.43 -0.38 19.37
N THR A 64 12.00 0.43 20.33
CA THR A 64 10.59 0.83 20.49
C THR A 64 10.29 2.21 19.90
N SER A 65 11.32 2.92 19.45
CA SER A 65 11.22 4.24 18.80
C SER A 65 11.95 4.24 17.47
N LEU A 66 11.43 4.98 16.50
CA LEU A 66 12.13 5.23 15.23
C LEU A 66 13.42 6.01 15.43
N ALA A 67 13.49 6.86 16.47
CA ALA A 67 14.67 7.66 16.78
C ALA A 67 15.89 6.83 17.22
N ASP A 68 15.66 5.60 17.66
CA ASP A 68 16.72 4.68 18.07
C ASP A 68 17.33 3.90 16.90
N LEU A 69 16.70 4.00 15.73
CA LEU A 69 17.10 3.27 14.52
C LEU A 69 18.01 4.14 13.63
N ASP A 70 18.99 3.54 13.02
CA ASP A 70 19.91 4.16 12.05
C ASP A 70 19.28 4.31 10.65
N VAL A 71 18.06 4.85 10.58
CA VAL A 71 17.32 5.00 9.32
C VAL A 71 16.72 6.39 9.19
N ASP A 72 16.73 6.90 7.99
CA ASP A 72 16.06 8.15 7.63
C ASP A 72 14.62 7.85 7.18
N VAL A 73 13.77 7.54 8.15
CA VAL A 73 12.34 7.28 7.95
C VAL A 73 11.56 8.43 8.60
N PRO A 74 10.79 9.20 7.82
CA PRO A 74 10.04 10.32 8.35
C PRO A 74 9.07 9.91 9.47
N PRO A 75 9.06 10.60 10.62
CA PRO A 75 8.24 10.19 11.76
C PRO A 75 6.80 10.73 11.72
N ASN A 76 6.50 11.69 10.82
CA ASN A 76 5.21 12.37 10.82
C ASN A 76 4.24 11.78 9.79
N ASN A 77 2.96 11.84 10.10
CA ASN A 77 1.90 11.35 9.20
C ASN A 77 1.82 12.14 7.88
N ASP A 78 2.22 13.40 7.88
CA ASP A 78 2.11 14.28 6.70
C ASP A 78 3.20 14.01 5.66
N ASP A 79 4.28 13.35 6.07
CA ASP A 79 5.37 12.95 5.17
C ASP A 79 4.97 11.80 4.23
N TYR A 80 3.89 11.09 4.54
CA TYR A 80 3.37 9.98 3.75
C TYR A 80 2.10 10.36 3.02
N LYS A 81 2.04 10.04 1.73
CA LYS A 81 0.87 10.37 0.91
C LYS A 81 -0.34 9.51 1.21
N TYR A 82 -0.13 8.23 1.41
CA TYR A 82 -1.21 7.25 1.49
C TYR A 82 -1.32 6.54 2.84
N PHE A 83 -0.28 6.56 3.66
CA PHE A 83 -0.24 5.88 4.95
C PHE A 83 0.04 6.85 6.09
N ASN A 84 -0.29 6.45 7.30
CA ASN A 84 0.20 7.10 8.51
C ASN A 84 1.65 6.71 8.73
N ALA A 85 2.36 7.51 9.53
CA ALA A 85 3.72 7.22 9.96
C ALA A 85 3.83 5.80 10.55
N PRO A 86 4.98 5.13 10.39
CA PRO A 86 5.16 3.78 10.90
C PRO A 86 5.13 3.76 12.42
N ASN A 87 4.50 2.73 12.98
CA ASN A 87 4.51 2.42 14.39
C ASN A 87 5.46 1.24 14.63
N VAL A 88 6.52 1.46 15.42
CA VAL A 88 7.52 0.46 15.81
C VAL A 88 7.42 0.04 17.28
N GLY A 89 6.50 0.62 18.04
CA GLY A 89 6.33 0.35 19.48
C GLY A 89 5.73 -1.03 19.81
N ILE A 90 5.53 -1.91 18.82
CA ILE A 90 5.02 -3.26 18.99
C ILE A 90 6.20 -4.22 18.95
N ALA A 91 6.37 -5.04 20.00
CA ALA A 91 7.48 -5.98 20.09
C ALA A 91 7.52 -6.94 18.86
N GLY A 92 8.66 -6.97 18.18
CA GLY A 92 8.89 -7.84 17.02
C GLY A 92 8.16 -7.46 15.73
N GLN A 93 7.51 -6.29 15.68
CA GLN A 93 6.71 -5.88 14.51
C GLN A 93 6.74 -4.36 14.28
N ALA A 94 6.58 -3.96 13.01
CA ALA A 94 6.19 -2.59 12.67
C ALA A 94 4.91 -2.59 11.84
N SER A 95 4.16 -1.51 11.90
CA SER A 95 2.91 -1.38 11.16
C SER A 95 2.71 0.00 10.56
N MET A 96 2.00 0.05 9.44
CA MET A 96 1.54 1.28 8.79
C MET A 96 0.07 1.15 8.42
N THR A 97 -0.74 2.16 8.76
CA THR A 97 -2.17 2.17 8.48
C THR A 97 -2.49 3.08 7.31
N ARG A 98 -3.26 2.55 6.36
CA ARG A 98 -3.79 3.28 5.21
C ARG A 98 -4.70 4.41 5.68
N LYS A 99 -4.45 5.64 5.23
CA LYS A 99 -5.28 6.82 5.52
C LYS A 99 -6.13 7.22 4.31
N ASN A 100 -7.31 7.76 4.57
CA ASN A 100 -8.19 8.32 3.55
C ASN A 100 -8.52 7.36 2.38
N ALA A 101 -8.61 6.06 2.67
CA ALA A 101 -9.10 5.10 1.69
C ALA A 101 -10.61 5.28 1.52
N GLY A 102 -11.10 5.25 0.28
CA GLY A 102 -12.54 5.31 0.02
C GLY A 102 -13.29 4.15 0.66
N ALA A 103 -14.60 4.29 0.85
CA ALA A 103 -15.45 3.31 1.54
C ALA A 103 -15.37 1.89 0.94
N SER A 104 -15.09 1.77 -0.37
CA SER A 104 -14.94 0.48 -1.07
C SER A 104 -13.66 -0.28 -0.72
N ILE A 105 -12.65 0.40 -0.20
CA ILE A 105 -11.35 -0.17 0.19
C ILE A 105 -11.25 -0.20 1.72
N GLY A 106 -11.67 0.86 2.39
CA GLY A 106 -11.51 1.05 3.83
C GLY A 106 -10.04 1.21 4.26
N ASN A 107 -9.82 1.72 5.44
CA ASN A 107 -8.47 1.83 5.99
C ASN A 107 -8.01 0.46 6.48
N TYR A 108 -6.89 -0.02 5.97
CA TYR A 108 -6.24 -1.27 6.36
C TYR A 108 -4.86 -1.01 6.93
N THR A 109 -4.35 -1.96 7.69
CA THR A 109 -3.03 -1.90 8.31
C THR A 109 -2.15 -3.01 7.73
N LEU A 110 -0.96 -2.63 7.28
CA LEU A 110 0.10 -3.56 6.92
C LEU A 110 1.07 -3.68 8.11
N THR A 111 1.40 -4.90 8.48
CA THR A 111 2.30 -5.20 9.60
C THR A 111 3.39 -6.13 9.10
N ILE A 112 4.65 -5.80 9.36
CA ILE A 112 5.80 -6.68 9.08
C ILE A 112 6.29 -7.32 10.38
N ASN A 113 6.55 -8.62 10.33
CA ASN A 113 7.25 -9.32 11.40
C ASN A 113 8.76 -9.20 11.18
N TYR A 114 9.52 -8.82 12.21
CA TYR A 114 10.95 -8.60 12.06
C TYR A 114 11.73 -9.90 11.86
N ASP A 115 11.34 -10.99 12.52
CA ASP A 115 12.04 -12.25 12.43
C ASP A 115 11.81 -12.94 11.07
N THR A 116 10.55 -13.12 10.69
CA THR A 116 10.19 -13.84 9.46
C THR A 116 10.23 -12.96 8.20
N GLY A 117 9.98 -11.66 8.33
CA GLY A 117 9.84 -10.74 7.20
C GLY A 117 8.46 -10.81 6.55
N ASP A 118 7.54 -11.60 7.09
CA ASP A 118 6.18 -11.72 6.56
C ASP A 118 5.40 -10.41 6.74
N ILE A 119 4.69 -10.04 5.70
CA ILE A 119 3.79 -8.89 5.71
C ILE A 119 2.36 -9.39 5.81
N ASN A 120 1.68 -9.00 6.87
CA ASN A 120 0.27 -9.27 7.10
C ASN A 120 -0.56 -8.01 6.87
N CYS A 121 -1.78 -8.21 6.38
CA CYS A 121 -2.75 -7.15 6.17
C CYS A 121 -3.98 -7.40 7.02
N THR A 122 -4.44 -6.39 7.75
CA THR A 122 -5.65 -6.44 8.58
C THR A 122 -6.55 -5.23 8.34
N GLY A 123 -7.85 -5.37 8.56
CA GLY A 123 -8.80 -4.27 8.38
C GLY A 123 -9.20 -4.07 6.91
N GLY A 124 -9.66 -2.85 6.61
CA GLY A 124 -10.23 -2.52 5.32
C GLY A 124 -11.65 -3.05 5.09
N ALA A 125 -12.24 -2.73 3.95
CA ALA A 125 -13.50 -3.33 3.52
C ALA A 125 -13.32 -4.83 3.23
N ALA A 126 -14.41 -5.58 3.26
CA ALA A 126 -14.37 -7.03 3.07
C ALA A 126 -13.56 -7.47 1.83
N GLY A 127 -12.53 -8.27 2.06
CA GLY A 127 -11.64 -8.82 1.03
C GLY A 127 -10.58 -7.85 0.49
N THR A 128 -10.38 -6.66 1.10
CA THR A 128 -9.35 -5.72 0.66
C THR A 128 -7.96 -6.34 0.71
N CYS A 129 -7.55 -6.91 1.82
CA CYS A 129 -6.24 -7.55 1.98
C CYS A 129 -6.00 -8.64 0.94
N ARG A 130 -6.96 -9.55 0.75
CA ARG A 130 -6.88 -10.60 -0.28
C ARG A 130 -6.77 -10.04 -1.71
N ARG A 131 -7.46 -8.93 -2.02
CA ARG A 131 -7.36 -8.26 -3.34
C ARG A 131 -6.01 -7.61 -3.55
N LEU A 132 -5.34 -7.20 -2.48
CA LEU A 132 -3.99 -6.65 -2.50
C LEU A 132 -2.91 -7.73 -2.64
N GLY A 133 -3.21 -8.95 -2.27
CA GLY A 133 -2.29 -10.09 -2.36
C GLY A 133 -1.58 -10.41 -1.04
N PHE A 134 -2.16 -9.95 0.08
CA PHE A 134 -1.72 -10.24 1.44
C PHE A 134 -2.66 -11.23 2.12
#